data_fcc893c08f61f05887634815968aa28b
#
_entry.id   fcc893c08f61f05887634815968aa28b
#
_cell.length_a   1.000
_cell.length_b   1.000
_cell.length_c   1.000
_cell.angle_alpha   90.00
_cell.angle_beta   90.00
_cell.angle_gamma   90.00
#
_symmetry.space_group_name_H-M   'P 1'
#
loop_
_entity.id
_entity.type
_entity.pdbx_description
1 polymer ?
#
loop_
_entity_poly.entity_id
_entity_poly.type
_entity_poly.pdbx_seq_one_letter_code
_entity_poly.pdbx_strand_id
1 'polypeptide(L)'
;MDFKNANELLNLCKKHDLPISEVMRQREIIEGEKEADTVHDAMARVLEIMKNAAFTPIKEPVRSMGGLIGGEAKKIASRYHSGIGICGDLLEKSMIYAMATLETNASMGLIVASPTAGSAGIVPGLLLGLQEVHKLDDEQIIQALFNASAIGYLAMRNATVAGAVGGCQAEVGVASAMAASAIVELLGGDPEQCLGAASTVLMNMLGLVCDPVGGLVEYPCQNRNAAGVANAIIAAEISLSGIHQLIPFDEMLNAMYIVGKRLPAELRETAQGGCAATPSACAACGGCA
;
A
#
# COMPACT_ATOMS: atom_id res chain seq x y z
N MET A 1 -8.42 -22.23 9.90
CA MET A 1 -7.82 -20.89 10.17
C MET A 1 -8.57 -19.76 9.43
N ASP A 2 -9.87 -19.89 9.16
CA ASP A 2 -10.64 -18.82 8.51
C ASP A 2 -11.03 -17.71 9.51
N PHE A 3 -11.06 -16.47 9.04
CA PHE A 3 -11.52 -15.30 9.78
C PHE A 3 -12.25 -14.34 8.84
N LYS A 4 -13.25 -13.65 9.37
CA LYS A 4 -14.13 -12.76 8.58
C LYS A 4 -14.00 -11.29 8.95
N ASN A 5 -13.38 -11.00 10.08
CA ASN A 5 -13.16 -9.66 10.62
C ASN A 5 -11.89 -9.65 11.48
N ALA A 6 -11.44 -8.45 11.87
CA ALA A 6 -10.22 -8.29 12.65
C ALA A 6 -10.33 -8.89 14.05
N ASN A 7 -11.51 -8.87 14.66
CA ASN A 7 -11.70 -9.48 15.98
C ASN A 7 -11.52 -11.00 15.92
N GLU A 8 -12.04 -11.67 14.89
CA GLU A 8 -11.81 -13.10 14.68
C GLU A 8 -10.33 -13.41 14.41
N LEU A 9 -9.63 -12.58 13.62
CA LEU A 9 -8.19 -12.69 13.39
C LEU A 9 -7.41 -12.61 14.70
N LEU A 10 -7.68 -11.60 15.56
CA LEU A 10 -7.06 -11.46 16.87
C LEU A 10 -7.31 -12.66 17.76
N ASN A 11 -8.53 -13.20 17.76
CA ASN A 11 -8.87 -14.38 18.54
C ASN A 11 -8.06 -15.61 18.07
N LEU A 12 -7.83 -15.77 16.77
CA LEU A 12 -6.97 -16.83 16.24
C LEU A 12 -5.50 -16.63 16.65
N CYS A 13 -4.98 -15.41 16.54
CA CYS A 13 -3.63 -15.08 17.00
C CYS A 13 -3.44 -15.44 18.48
N LYS A 14 -4.35 -15.01 19.35
CA LYS A 14 -4.33 -15.32 20.79
C LYS A 14 -4.46 -16.82 21.09
N LYS A 15 -5.42 -17.50 20.44
CA LYS A 15 -5.72 -18.90 20.68
C LYS A 15 -4.55 -19.82 20.35
N HIS A 16 -3.82 -19.49 19.29
CA HIS A 16 -2.75 -20.32 18.76
C HIS A 16 -1.35 -19.79 19.06
N ASP A 17 -1.26 -18.62 19.71
CA ASP A 17 0.00 -17.91 19.98
C ASP A 17 0.80 -17.66 18.69
N LEU A 18 0.13 -17.10 17.67
CA LEU A 18 0.68 -16.88 16.34
C LEU A 18 0.58 -15.40 15.92
N PRO A 19 1.56 -14.87 15.16
CA PRO A 19 1.45 -13.56 14.53
C PRO A 19 0.40 -13.60 13.39
N ILE A 20 -0.02 -12.40 12.95
CA ILE A 20 -1.01 -12.25 11.86
C ILE A 20 -0.52 -12.92 10.58
N SER A 21 0.76 -12.77 10.25
CA SER A 21 1.38 -13.38 9.07
C SER A 21 1.20 -14.89 9.03
N GLU A 22 1.44 -15.55 10.15
CA GLU A 22 1.33 -17.02 10.21
C GLU A 22 -0.12 -17.50 10.19
N VAL A 23 -1.03 -16.78 10.86
CA VAL A 23 -2.48 -17.08 10.76
C VAL A 23 -2.94 -16.96 9.30
N MET A 24 -2.51 -15.92 8.57
CA MET A 24 -2.85 -15.76 7.16
C MET A 24 -2.22 -16.83 6.28
N ARG A 25 -0.94 -17.17 6.51
CA ARG A 25 -0.26 -18.25 5.76
C ARG A 25 -0.98 -19.57 5.95
N GLN A 26 -1.33 -19.93 7.18
CA GLN A 26 -2.08 -21.18 7.46
C GLN A 26 -3.49 -21.15 6.86
N ARG A 27 -4.13 -19.99 6.82
CA ARG A 27 -5.40 -19.83 6.12
C ARG A 27 -5.26 -20.15 4.64
N GLU A 28 -4.27 -19.62 3.94
CA GLU A 28 -4.05 -19.87 2.51
C GLU A 28 -3.73 -21.36 2.22
N ILE A 29 -3.06 -22.05 3.13
CA ILE A 29 -2.82 -23.49 3.03
C ILE A 29 -4.14 -24.27 3.17
N ILE A 30 -4.91 -23.98 4.22
CA ILE A 30 -6.10 -24.77 4.59
C ILE A 30 -7.27 -24.47 3.63
N GLU A 31 -7.63 -23.17 3.46
CA GLU A 31 -8.77 -22.76 2.62
C GLU A 31 -8.47 -22.90 1.13
N GLY A 32 -7.20 -22.80 0.75
CA GLY A 32 -6.74 -23.00 -0.62
C GLY A 32 -6.47 -24.45 -0.99
N GLU A 33 -6.54 -25.38 -0.03
CA GLU A 33 -6.18 -26.80 -0.19
C GLU A 33 -4.81 -26.98 -0.86
N LYS A 34 -3.81 -26.19 -0.42
CA LYS A 34 -2.46 -26.12 -1.02
C LYS A 34 -1.42 -26.66 -0.05
N GLU A 35 -0.33 -27.19 -0.61
CA GLU A 35 0.86 -27.51 0.18
C GLU A 35 1.57 -26.24 0.67
N ALA A 36 2.21 -26.33 1.84
CA ALA A 36 2.88 -25.20 2.48
C ALA A 36 3.97 -24.58 1.59
N ASP A 37 4.76 -25.43 0.91
CA ASP A 37 5.81 -24.97 -0.01
C ASP A 37 5.22 -24.24 -1.21
N THR A 38 4.09 -24.69 -1.75
CA THR A 38 3.42 -24.00 -2.86
C THR A 38 2.95 -22.61 -2.47
N VAL A 39 2.44 -22.42 -1.26
CA VAL A 39 2.01 -21.12 -0.74
C VAL A 39 3.21 -20.21 -0.52
N HIS A 40 4.29 -20.75 0.04
CA HIS A 40 5.54 -20.01 0.24
C HIS A 40 6.15 -19.57 -1.09
N ASP A 41 6.33 -20.49 -2.05
CA ASP A 41 6.92 -20.19 -3.36
C ASP A 41 6.12 -19.15 -4.15
N ALA A 42 4.79 -19.19 -4.04
CA ALA A 42 3.93 -18.15 -4.63
C ALA A 42 4.22 -16.77 -4.03
N MET A 43 4.39 -16.67 -2.71
CA MET A 43 4.72 -15.39 -2.06
C MET A 43 6.16 -14.94 -2.35
N ALA A 44 7.12 -15.87 -2.44
CA ALA A 44 8.48 -15.58 -2.87
C ALA A 44 8.51 -15.00 -4.32
N ARG A 45 7.67 -15.55 -5.21
CA ARG A 45 7.49 -15.01 -6.56
C ARG A 45 6.88 -13.61 -6.55
N VAL A 46 5.94 -13.34 -5.67
CA VAL A 46 5.38 -11.98 -5.45
C VAL A 46 6.49 -11.01 -5.06
N LEU A 47 7.35 -11.36 -4.11
CA LEU A 47 8.47 -10.53 -3.69
C LEU A 47 9.45 -10.25 -4.85
N GLU A 48 9.78 -11.27 -5.66
CA GLU A 48 10.65 -11.12 -6.82
C GLU A 48 10.09 -10.09 -7.82
N ILE A 49 8.79 -10.18 -8.14
CA ILE A 49 8.12 -9.22 -9.03
C ILE A 49 8.16 -7.81 -8.43
N MET A 50 7.87 -7.66 -7.12
CA MET A 50 7.92 -6.39 -6.42
C MET A 50 9.32 -5.76 -6.47
N LYS A 51 10.39 -6.55 -6.24
CA LYS A 51 11.78 -6.09 -6.36
C LYS A 51 12.10 -5.60 -7.77
N ASN A 52 11.74 -6.37 -8.78
CA ASN A 52 11.99 -5.99 -10.18
C ASN A 52 11.25 -4.70 -10.54
N ALA A 53 9.99 -4.55 -10.12
CA ALA A 53 9.19 -3.35 -10.37
C ALA A 53 9.76 -2.10 -9.68
N ALA A 54 10.31 -2.25 -8.47
CA ALA A 54 10.86 -1.14 -7.70
C ALA A 54 12.28 -0.74 -8.14
N PHE A 55 13.12 -1.68 -8.58
CA PHE A 55 14.53 -1.37 -8.84
C PHE A 55 14.85 -1.02 -10.31
N THR A 56 14.07 -1.54 -11.25
CA THR A 56 14.34 -1.32 -12.67
C THR A 56 14.26 0.14 -13.09
N PRO A 57 13.20 0.92 -12.77
CA PRO A 57 13.09 2.31 -13.23
C PRO A 57 14.14 3.26 -12.64
N ILE A 58 14.73 2.90 -11.50
CA ILE A 58 15.80 3.70 -10.88
C ILE A 58 17.07 3.64 -11.75
N LYS A 59 17.36 2.48 -12.33
CA LYS A 59 18.51 2.26 -13.22
C LYS A 59 18.19 2.77 -14.63
N GLU A 60 17.08 2.32 -15.17
CA GLU A 60 16.62 2.57 -16.54
C GLU A 60 15.25 3.26 -16.49
N PRO A 61 15.20 4.61 -16.45
CA PRO A 61 13.94 5.33 -16.37
C PRO A 61 13.02 4.98 -17.54
N VAL A 62 11.78 4.72 -17.23
CA VAL A 62 10.72 4.40 -18.18
C VAL A 62 9.80 5.63 -18.34
N ARG A 63 9.11 5.71 -19.48
CA ARG A 63 8.07 6.71 -19.70
C ARG A 63 6.71 6.04 -19.62
N SER A 64 5.79 6.65 -18.91
CA SER A 64 4.42 6.19 -18.80
C SER A 64 3.65 6.30 -20.14
N MET A 65 2.56 5.54 -20.27
CA MET A 65 1.73 5.56 -21.49
C MET A 65 1.11 6.93 -21.75
N GLY A 66 0.62 7.63 -20.73
CA GLY A 66 0.09 8.98 -20.85
C GLY A 66 1.18 10.06 -20.92
N GLY A 67 2.40 9.71 -20.56
CA GLY A 67 3.56 10.61 -20.58
C GLY A 67 3.59 11.64 -19.46
N LEU A 68 2.76 11.48 -18.42
CA LEU A 68 2.68 12.42 -17.29
C LEU A 68 3.75 12.15 -16.22
N ILE A 69 4.25 10.91 -16.16
CA ILE A 69 5.30 10.49 -15.22
C ILE A 69 6.39 9.70 -15.95
N GLY A 70 7.58 9.62 -15.32
CA GLY A 70 8.71 8.82 -15.80
C GLY A 70 10.05 9.44 -15.44
N GLY A 71 10.83 8.72 -14.60
CA GLY A 71 12.13 9.13 -14.12
C GLY A 71 12.15 9.94 -12.82
N GLU A 72 11.00 10.15 -12.17
CA GLU A 72 10.88 10.83 -10.87
C GLU A 72 11.59 10.03 -9.77
N ALA A 73 11.45 8.72 -9.75
CA ALA A 73 12.12 7.85 -8.79
C ALA A 73 13.65 7.99 -8.88
N LYS A 74 14.20 8.05 -10.10
CA LYS A 74 15.64 8.28 -10.31
C LYS A 74 16.08 9.65 -9.83
N LYS A 75 15.26 10.70 -9.99
CA LYS A 75 15.56 12.05 -9.49
C LYS A 75 15.64 12.08 -7.97
N ILE A 76 14.68 11.43 -7.27
CA ILE A 76 14.71 11.33 -5.81
C ILE A 76 15.92 10.48 -5.35
N ALA A 77 16.21 9.36 -6.01
CA ALA A 77 17.37 8.54 -5.71
C ALA A 77 18.69 9.33 -5.87
N SER A 78 18.82 10.12 -6.93
CA SER A 78 20.00 10.98 -7.14
C SER A 78 20.16 12.03 -6.02
N ARG A 79 19.05 12.63 -5.59
CA ARG A 79 19.05 13.58 -4.47
C ARG A 79 19.42 12.90 -3.16
N TYR A 80 18.87 11.72 -2.88
CA TYR A 80 19.22 10.91 -1.71
C TYR A 80 20.72 10.60 -1.66
N HIS A 81 21.29 10.11 -2.78
CA HIS A 81 22.71 9.79 -2.86
C HIS A 81 23.63 11.02 -2.75
N SER A 82 23.14 12.23 -3.02
CA SER A 82 23.90 13.46 -2.79
C SER A 82 23.96 13.91 -1.33
N GLY A 83 23.28 13.22 -0.42
CA GLY A 83 23.28 13.50 1.02
C GLY A 83 22.49 14.75 1.44
N ILE A 84 21.64 15.29 0.55
CA ILE A 84 20.83 16.49 0.82
C ILE A 84 19.34 16.16 1.03
N GLY A 85 19.01 14.90 1.27
CA GLY A 85 17.64 14.46 1.60
C GLY A 85 17.15 15.08 2.92
N ILE A 86 15.82 15.16 3.08
CA ILE A 86 15.19 15.78 4.26
C ILE A 86 14.32 14.81 5.06
N CYS A 87 14.11 13.58 4.56
CA CYS A 87 13.15 12.64 5.15
C CYS A 87 13.81 11.48 5.91
N GLY A 88 15.14 11.38 5.90
CA GLY A 88 15.87 10.25 6.47
C GLY A 88 15.78 8.98 5.61
N ASP A 89 16.69 8.03 5.89
CA ASP A 89 16.96 6.88 5.04
C ASP A 89 15.71 6.03 4.74
N LEU A 90 14.93 5.70 5.76
CA LEU A 90 13.77 4.82 5.61
C LEU A 90 12.72 5.44 4.67
N LEU A 91 12.30 6.69 4.96
CA LEU A 91 11.24 7.31 4.17
C LEU A 91 11.72 7.62 2.75
N GLU A 92 12.96 8.07 2.56
CA GLU A 92 13.49 8.39 1.23
C GLU A 92 13.60 7.15 0.35
N LYS A 93 14.17 6.04 0.85
CA LYS A 93 14.22 4.77 0.13
C LYS A 93 12.83 4.24 -0.19
N SER A 94 11.93 4.26 0.78
CA SER A 94 10.56 3.79 0.59
C SER A 94 9.79 4.62 -0.46
N MET A 95 9.98 5.95 -0.50
CA MET A 95 9.41 6.81 -1.55
C MET A 95 9.99 6.49 -2.93
N ILE A 96 11.31 6.30 -3.01
CA ILE A 96 11.99 5.95 -4.28
C ILE A 96 11.38 4.67 -4.86
N TYR A 97 11.25 3.62 -4.05
CA TYR A 97 10.73 2.33 -4.50
C TYR A 97 9.23 2.37 -4.80
N ALA A 98 8.44 3.10 -4.01
CA ALA A 98 7.02 3.28 -4.26
C ALA A 98 6.78 4.00 -5.60
N MET A 99 7.49 5.09 -5.86
CA MET A 99 7.36 5.85 -7.12
C MET A 99 7.88 5.06 -8.31
N ALA A 100 8.99 4.33 -8.16
CA ALA A 100 9.52 3.45 -9.21
C ALA A 100 8.53 2.36 -9.60
N THR A 101 7.87 1.73 -8.62
CA THR A 101 6.83 0.72 -8.89
C THR A 101 5.68 1.31 -9.70
N LEU A 102 5.27 2.55 -9.41
CA LEU A 102 4.23 3.25 -10.21
C LEU A 102 4.72 3.60 -11.62
N GLU A 103 6.00 3.94 -11.82
CA GLU A 103 6.57 4.10 -13.16
C GLU A 103 6.51 2.79 -13.95
N THR A 104 6.84 1.66 -13.31
CA THR A 104 6.70 0.33 -13.92
C THR A 104 5.24 0.05 -14.30
N ASN A 105 4.28 0.29 -13.38
CA ASN A 105 2.86 0.12 -13.65
C ASN A 105 2.39 0.99 -14.83
N ALA A 106 2.72 2.27 -14.82
CA ALA A 106 2.27 3.24 -15.82
C ALA A 106 2.93 3.04 -17.20
N SER A 107 4.05 2.33 -17.27
CA SER A 107 4.70 1.91 -18.53
C SER A 107 4.26 0.51 -19.00
N MET A 108 3.20 -0.06 -18.40
CA MET A 108 2.68 -1.41 -18.71
C MET A 108 3.64 -2.54 -18.35
N GLY A 109 4.55 -2.32 -17.40
CA GLY A 109 5.41 -3.35 -16.85
C GLY A 109 4.67 -4.26 -15.85
N LEU A 110 5.33 -5.36 -15.46
CA LEU A 110 4.77 -6.32 -14.52
C LEU A 110 4.89 -5.79 -13.09
N ILE A 111 3.77 -5.70 -12.38
CA ILE A 111 3.66 -5.33 -10.96
C ILE A 111 2.79 -6.35 -10.21
N VAL A 112 2.81 -6.26 -8.89
CA VAL A 112 1.83 -6.94 -8.02
C VAL A 112 0.82 -5.89 -7.52
N ALA A 113 -0.45 -6.06 -7.83
CA ALA A 113 -1.50 -5.22 -7.27
C ALA A 113 -1.60 -5.45 -5.74
N SER A 114 -1.43 -4.38 -4.95
CA SER A 114 -1.46 -4.46 -3.48
C SER A 114 -2.11 -3.23 -2.83
N PRO A 115 -3.48 -3.18 -2.70
CA PRO A 115 -4.44 -4.14 -3.25
C PRO A 115 -4.81 -3.86 -4.71
N THR A 116 -4.51 -2.67 -5.27
CA THR A 116 -4.81 -2.29 -6.67
C THR A 116 -3.55 -1.87 -7.42
N ALA A 117 -3.63 -1.76 -8.74
CA ALA A 117 -2.54 -1.24 -9.56
C ALA A 117 -2.19 0.22 -9.20
N GLY A 118 -3.21 1.04 -8.87
CA GLY A 118 -3.03 2.44 -8.49
C GLY A 118 -2.30 2.68 -7.17
N SER A 119 -2.27 1.67 -6.30
CA SER A 119 -1.58 1.72 -5.01
C SER A 119 -0.45 0.69 -4.88
N ALA A 120 -0.05 0.06 -5.99
CA ALA A 120 0.88 -1.06 -6.03
C ALA A 120 2.30 -0.75 -5.51
N GLY A 121 2.65 0.53 -5.39
CA GLY A 121 3.98 0.95 -4.93
C GLY A 121 4.13 0.99 -3.41
N ILE A 122 3.05 1.07 -2.64
CA ILE A 122 3.12 1.36 -1.20
C ILE A 122 3.71 0.19 -0.41
N VAL A 123 3.14 -1.00 -0.57
CA VAL A 123 3.60 -2.20 0.16
C VAL A 123 5.05 -2.53 -0.21
N PRO A 124 5.42 -2.72 -1.48
CA PRO A 124 6.82 -3.00 -1.81
C PRO A 124 7.74 -1.84 -1.46
N GLY A 125 7.31 -0.58 -1.68
CA GLY A 125 8.12 0.58 -1.35
C GLY A 125 8.56 0.60 0.10
N LEU A 126 7.63 0.40 1.02
CA LEU A 126 7.92 0.42 2.45
C LEU A 126 8.71 -0.83 2.89
N LEU A 127 8.30 -2.02 2.46
CA LEU A 127 8.97 -3.25 2.87
C LEU A 127 10.41 -3.34 2.35
N LEU A 128 10.68 -2.96 1.10
CA LEU A 128 12.02 -2.94 0.53
C LEU A 128 12.89 -1.83 1.14
N GLY A 129 12.31 -0.66 1.43
CA GLY A 129 13.00 0.39 2.17
C GLY A 129 13.43 -0.07 3.57
N LEU A 130 12.52 -0.73 4.29
CA LEU A 130 12.78 -1.29 5.62
C LEU A 130 13.83 -2.42 5.53
N GLN A 131 13.71 -3.31 4.53
CA GLN A 131 14.66 -4.39 4.28
C GLN A 131 16.10 -3.88 4.21
N GLU A 132 16.33 -2.83 3.43
CA GLU A 132 17.67 -2.26 3.28
C GLU A 132 18.19 -1.55 4.55
N VAL A 133 17.33 -0.78 5.22
CA VAL A 133 17.72 -0.01 6.41
C VAL A 133 18.02 -0.93 7.59
N HIS A 134 17.19 -1.95 7.80
CA HIS A 134 17.31 -2.89 8.91
C HIS A 134 18.07 -4.18 8.56
N LYS A 135 18.52 -4.34 7.29
CA LYS A 135 19.24 -5.52 6.80
C LYS A 135 18.46 -6.82 6.99
N LEU A 136 17.16 -6.77 6.73
CA LEU A 136 16.28 -7.93 6.81
C LEU A 136 16.52 -8.86 5.62
N ASP A 137 16.27 -10.16 5.81
CA ASP A 137 16.34 -11.12 4.74
C ASP A 137 14.98 -11.24 3.98
N ASP A 138 14.98 -12.00 2.89
CA ASP A 138 13.80 -12.17 2.06
C ASP A 138 12.68 -12.94 2.77
N GLU A 139 13.02 -13.86 3.65
CA GLU A 139 12.05 -14.64 4.42
C GLU A 139 11.24 -13.75 5.36
N GLN A 140 11.88 -12.80 6.02
CA GLN A 140 11.22 -11.82 6.86
C GLN A 140 10.25 -10.94 6.04
N ILE A 141 10.63 -10.56 4.82
CA ILE A 141 9.75 -9.80 3.92
C ILE A 141 8.59 -10.66 3.42
N ILE A 142 8.81 -11.94 3.11
CA ILE A 142 7.75 -12.88 2.74
C ILE A 142 6.71 -13.00 3.87
N GLN A 143 7.15 -13.11 5.12
CA GLN A 143 6.24 -13.11 6.28
C GLN A 143 5.46 -11.79 6.37
N ALA A 144 6.11 -10.65 6.20
CA ALA A 144 5.44 -9.35 6.19
C ALA A 144 4.38 -9.23 5.08
N LEU A 145 4.61 -9.84 3.92
CA LEU A 145 3.63 -9.88 2.83
C LEU A 145 2.39 -10.71 3.20
N PHE A 146 2.54 -11.79 3.98
CA PHE A 146 1.38 -12.50 4.52
C PHE A 146 0.59 -11.63 5.52
N ASN A 147 1.26 -10.89 6.41
CA ASN A 147 0.58 -9.93 7.27
C ASN A 147 -0.20 -8.89 6.45
N ALA A 148 0.47 -8.22 5.49
CA ALA A 148 -0.18 -7.28 4.59
C ALA A 148 -1.40 -7.88 3.88
N SER A 149 -1.30 -9.14 3.45
CA SER A 149 -2.39 -9.85 2.77
C SER A 149 -3.61 -10.04 3.68
N ALA A 150 -3.43 -10.26 4.99
CA ALA A 150 -4.54 -10.36 5.94
C ALA A 150 -5.35 -9.07 6.02
N ILE A 151 -4.68 -7.93 6.07
CA ILE A 151 -5.33 -6.60 6.10
C ILE A 151 -6.06 -6.33 4.78
N GLY A 152 -5.41 -6.61 3.64
CA GLY A 152 -6.02 -6.49 2.31
C GLY A 152 -7.24 -7.38 2.15
N TYR A 153 -7.17 -8.63 2.61
CA TYR A 153 -8.29 -9.56 2.60
C TYR A 153 -9.50 -9.03 3.39
N LEU A 154 -9.28 -8.52 4.60
CA LEU A 154 -10.35 -7.93 5.41
C LEU A 154 -10.99 -6.72 4.71
N ALA A 155 -10.18 -5.87 4.07
CA ALA A 155 -10.67 -4.71 3.33
C ALA A 155 -11.50 -5.10 2.11
N MET A 156 -11.04 -6.07 1.32
CA MET A 156 -11.78 -6.60 0.16
C MET A 156 -13.09 -7.27 0.56
N ARG A 157 -13.07 -7.99 1.68
CA ARG A 157 -14.25 -8.72 2.16
C ARG A 157 -15.33 -7.81 2.74
N ASN A 158 -14.95 -6.84 3.56
CA ASN A 158 -15.88 -6.10 4.44
C ASN A 158 -16.16 -4.66 3.97
N ALA A 159 -15.41 -4.16 2.97
CA ALA A 159 -15.58 -2.83 2.42
C ALA A 159 -15.36 -2.81 0.90
N THR A 160 -14.33 -2.11 0.47
CA THR A 160 -13.90 -2.06 -0.94
C THR A 160 -12.43 -1.65 -1.00
N VAL A 161 -11.76 -2.07 -2.08
CA VAL A 161 -10.42 -1.58 -2.43
C VAL A 161 -10.41 -0.78 -3.74
N ALA A 162 -11.59 -0.54 -4.35
CA ALA A 162 -11.71 0.12 -5.63
C ALA A 162 -11.91 1.63 -5.48
N GLY A 163 -11.09 2.42 -6.16
CA GLY A 163 -11.17 3.88 -6.21
C GLY A 163 -12.50 4.39 -6.76
N ALA A 164 -13.05 3.69 -7.76
CA ALA A 164 -14.37 3.98 -8.36
C ALA A 164 -15.55 3.82 -7.38
N VAL A 165 -15.38 3.03 -6.32
CA VAL A 165 -16.41 2.80 -5.29
C VAL A 165 -16.16 3.66 -4.06
N GLY A 166 -14.92 3.69 -3.56
CA GLY A 166 -14.57 4.24 -2.25
C GLY A 166 -13.65 5.47 -2.29
N GLY A 167 -13.22 5.93 -3.46
CA GLY A 167 -12.18 6.95 -3.55
C GLY A 167 -10.77 6.37 -3.32
N CYS A 168 -9.76 7.21 -3.40
CA CYS A 168 -8.36 6.80 -3.21
C CYS A 168 -8.07 6.33 -1.75
N GLN A 169 -8.90 6.69 -0.79
CA GLN A 169 -8.84 6.11 0.57
C GLN A 169 -8.98 4.59 0.57
N ALA A 170 -9.75 4.02 -0.37
CA ALA A 170 -9.92 2.58 -0.53
C ALA A 170 -8.71 1.91 -1.21
N GLU A 171 -7.96 2.63 -2.03
CA GLU A 171 -6.76 2.12 -2.69
C GLU A 171 -5.50 2.42 -1.87
N VAL A 172 -5.11 3.70 -1.82
CA VAL A 172 -3.90 4.18 -1.12
C VAL A 172 -4.04 4.00 0.38
N GLY A 173 -5.23 4.28 0.95
CA GLY A 173 -5.48 4.10 2.38
C GLY A 173 -5.36 2.63 2.80
N VAL A 174 -5.97 1.70 2.05
CA VAL A 174 -5.87 0.27 2.35
C VAL A 174 -4.43 -0.23 2.13
N ALA A 175 -3.77 0.14 1.02
CA ALA A 175 -2.37 -0.25 0.79
C ALA A 175 -1.44 0.24 1.91
N SER A 176 -1.63 1.47 2.39
CA SER A 176 -0.87 2.02 3.50
C SER A 176 -1.18 1.31 4.83
N ALA A 177 -2.43 0.90 5.05
CA ALA A 177 -2.83 0.10 6.21
C ALA A 177 -2.20 -1.30 6.19
N MET A 178 -2.16 -1.95 5.01
CA MET A 178 -1.44 -3.20 4.77
C MET A 178 0.04 -3.07 5.12
N ALA A 179 0.69 -2.04 4.61
CA ALA A 179 2.10 -1.78 4.85
C ALA A 179 2.40 -1.44 6.33
N ALA A 180 1.56 -0.63 6.98
CA ALA A 180 1.73 -0.25 8.39
C ALA A 180 1.62 -1.48 9.32
N SER A 181 0.61 -2.33 9.13
CA SER A 181 0.46 -3.57 9.89
C SER A 181 1.68 -4.48 9.73
N ALA A 182 2.15 -4.67 8.49
CA ALA A 182 3.27 -5.53 8.17
C ALA A 182 4.59 -5.08 8.84
N ILE A 183 4.89 -3.77 8.83
CA ILE A 183 6.12 -3.28 9.47
C ILE A 183 6.03 -3.26 11.00
N VAL A 184 4.84 -3.12 11.57
CA VAL A 184 4.65 -3.26 13.02
C VAL A 184 5.00 -4.68 13.46
N GLU A 185 4.52 -5.71 12.78
CA GLU A 185 4.88 -7.10 13.08
C GLU A 185 6.37 -7.36 12.88
N LEU A 186 6.96 -6.90 11.76
CA LEU A 186 8.41 -7.02 11.49
C LEU A 186 9.29 -6.40 12.58
N LEU A 187 8.82 -5.35 13.22
CA LEU A 187 9.54 -4.64 14.28
C LEU A 187 9.16 -5.12 15.69
N GLY A 188 8.46 -6.26 15.79
CA GLY A 188 8.16 -6.95 17.03
C GLY A 188 6.91 -6.47 17.76
N GLY A 189 6.03 -5.73 17.08
CA GLY A 189 4.72 -5.36 17.60
C GLY A 189 3.76 -6.55 17.63
N ASP A 190 2.81 -6.52 18.56
CA ASP A 190 1.78 -7.54 18.70
C ASP A 190 0.63 -7.38 17.70
N PRO A 191 -0.27 -8.39 17.55
CA PRO A 191 -1.39 -8.31 16.61
C PRO A 191 -2.35 -7.14 16.85
N GLU A 192 -2.55 -6.70 18.10
CA GLU A 192 -3.38 -5.52 18.40
C GLU A 192 -2.71 -4.24 17.91
N GLN A 193 -1.40 -4.14 18.07
CA GLN A 193 -0.62 -3.01 17.54
C GLN A 193 -0.65 -2.98 16.01
N CYS A 194 -0.57 -4.13 15.34
CA CYS A 194 -0.68 -4.22 13.87
C CYS A 194 -2.02 -3.66 13.38
N LEU A 195 -3.12 -4.08 13.97
CA LEU A 195 -4.46 -3.59 13.62
C LEU A 195 -4.67 -2.12 14.05
N GLY A 196 -4.07 -1.69 15.14
CA GLY A 196 -4.05 -0.30 15.58
C GLY A 196 -3.37 0.62 14.57
N ALA A 197 -2.21 0.22 14.04
CA ALA A 197 -1.53 0.96 12.98
C ALA A 197 -2.37 1.03 11.69
N ALA A 198 -2.96 -0.10 11.29
CA ALA A 198 -3.85 -0.14 10.13
C ALA A 198 -5.08 0.79 10.30
N SER A 199 -5.68 0.82 11.48
CA SER A 199 -6.78 1.74 11.82
C SER A 199 -6.35 3.21 11.74
N THR A 200 -5.17 3.54 12.28
CA THR A 200 -4.60 4.89 12.25
C THR A 200 -4.43 5.39 10.82
N VAL A 201 -3.91 4.54 9.93
CA VAL A 201 -3.77 4.88 8.50
C VAL A 201 -5.12 5.23 7.88
N LEU A 202 -6.12 4.36 8.05
CA LEU A 202 -7.45 4.60 7.48
C LEU A 202 -8.07 5.89 7.98
N MET A 203 -7.89 6.20 9.27
CA MET A 203 -8.36 7.45 9.88
C MET A 203 -7.67 8.67 9.27
N ASN A 204 -6.35 8.63 9.12
CA ASN A 204 -5.56 9.74 8.57
C ASN A 204 -5.87 10.00 7.08
N MET A 205 -6.28 8.98 6.34
CA MET A 205 -6.55 9.07 4.90
C MET A 205 -8.04 9.11 4.56
N LEU A 206 -8.91 9.24 5.58
CA LEU A 206 -10.35 9.27 5.41
C LEU A 206 -10.78 10.45 4.52
N GLY A 207 -11.57 10.16 3.49
CA GLY A 207 -12.07 11.16 2.54
C GLY A 207 -11.13 11.43 1.36
N LEU A 208 -10.00 10.74 1.22
CA LEU A 208 -9.12 10.91 0.06
C LEU A 208 -9.82 10.48 -1.23
N VAL A 209 -10.03 11.45 -2.13
CA VAL A 209 -10.73 11.27 -3.40
C VAL A 209 -9.88 10.56 -4.45
N CYS A 210 -10.51 9.92 -5.45
CA CYS A 210 -9.82 9.34 -6.61
C CYS A 210 -10.10 10.20 -7.86
N ASP A 211 -9.08 10.94 -8.28
CA ASP A 211 -9.18 11.99 -9.30
C ASP A 211 -7.98 11.98 -10.28
N PRO A 212 -7.72 10.82 -10.94
CA PRO A 212 -6.55 10.66 -11.81
C PRO A 212 -6.66 11.54 -13.05
N VAL A 213 -5.58 12.26 -13.35
CA VAL A 213 -5.48 13.15 -14.52
C VAL A 213 -5.56 12.33 -15.81
N GLY A 214 -6.49 12.68 -16.69
CA GLY A 214 -6.73 11.92 -17.91
C GLY A 214 -7.30 10.52 -17.71
N GLY A 215 -7.72 10.16 -16.50
CA GLY A 215 -8.20 8.83 -16.17
C GLY A 215 -7.09 7.77 -16.08
N LEU A 216 -5.82 8.17 -16.13
CA LEU A 216 -4.68 7.28 -16.10
C LEU A 216 -4.07 7.18 -14.70
N VAL A 217 -3.59 5.98 -14.34
CA VAL A 217 -2.91 5.72 -13.06
C VAL A 217 -1.47 6.26 -13.11
N GLU A 218 -1.34 7.58 -13.27
CA GLU A 218 -0.07 8.28 -13.35
C GLU A 218 -0.03 9.42 -12.32
N TYR A 219 -0.71 10.52 -12.56
CA TYR A 219 -0.76 11.69 -11.69
C TYR A 219 -2.20 11.93 -11.19
N PRO A 220 -2.43 12.11 -9.88
CA PRO A 220 -1.48 12.21 -8.76
C PRO A 220 -1.13 10.86 -8.11
N CYS A 221 -1.46 9.73 -8.71
CA CYS A 221 -1.32 8.39 -8.13
C CYS A 221 0.12 8.11 -7.66
N GLN A 222 1.14 8.46 -8.46
CA GLN A 222 2.54 8.29 -8.09
C GLN A 222 2.89 9.05 -6.80
N ASN A 223 2.51 10.33 -6.70
CA ASN A 223 2.76 11.14 -5.52
C ASN A 223 1.99 10.62 -4.29
N ARG A 224 0.78 10.08 -4.49
CA ARG A 224 -0.03 9.49 -3.41
C ARG A 224 0.56 8.19 -2.89
N ASN A 225 1.25 7.41 -3.72
CA ASN A 225 1.99 6.25 -3.22
C ASN A 225 3.14 6.67 -2.30
N ALA A 226 3.89 7.71 -2.63
CA ALA A 226 4.91 8.27 -1.74
C ALA A 226 4.30 8.81 -0.42
N ALA A 227 3.17 9.52 -0.49
CA ALA A 227 2.46 9.99 0.70
C ALA A 227 1.89 8.83 1.54
N GLY A 228 1.42 7.77 0.89
CA GLY A 228 0.93 6.56 1.55
C GLY A 228 2.00 5.85 2.37
N VAL A 229 3.21 5.74 1.83
CA VAL A 229 4.37 5.21 2.57
C VAL A 229 4.65 6.04 3.83
N ALA A 230 4.69 7.36 3.72
CA ALA A 230 4.92 8.24 4.86
C ALA A 230 3.84 8.05 5.95
N ASN A 231 2.57 7.95 5.55
CA ASN A 231 1.47 7.72 6.47
C ASN A 231 1.58 6.36 7.18
N ALA A 232 2.00 5.31 6.46
CA ALA A 232 2.21 3.99 7.04
C ALA A 232 3.33 3.99 8.10
N ILE A 233 4.45 4.69 7.84
CA ILE A 233 5.55 4.83 8.79
C ILE A 233 5.08 5.57 10.07
N ILE A 234 4.35 6.69 9.91
CA ILE A 234 3.81 7.46 11.04
C ILE A 234 2.87 6.59 11.88
N ALA A 235 1.97 5.86 11.25
CA ALA A 235 1.01 5.01 11.95
C ALA A 235 1.67 3.85 12.70
N ALA A 236 2.70 3.24 12.10
CA ALA A 236 3.47 2.19 12.73
C ALA A 236 4.23 2.70 13.96
N GLU A 237 4.91 3.85 13.85
CA GLU A 237 5.63 4.47 14.97
C GLU A 237 4.69 4.82 16.13
N ILE A 238 3.51 5.39 15.85
CA ILE A 238 2.48 5.66 16.87
C ILE A 238 2.11 4.38 17.60
N SER A 239 1.85 3.30 16.87
CA SER A 239 1.42 2.03 17.46
C SER A 239 2.54 1.35 18.27
N LEU A 240 3.76 1.28 17.72
CA LEU A 240 4.93 0.72 18.40
C LEU A 240 5.33 1.51 19.65
N SER A 241 5.00 2.80 19.69
CA SER A 241 5.16 3.63 20.90
C SER A 241 4.14 3.33 22.00
N GLY A 242 3.27 2.34 21.82
CA GLY A 242 2.26 1.93 22.82
C GLY A 242 1.02 2.82 22.86
N ILE A 243 0.78 3.62 21.83
CA ILE A 243 -0.43 4.44 21.72
C ILE A 243 -1.56 3.60 21.13
N HIS A 244 -2.54 3.27 21.96
CA HIS A 244 -3.71 2.50 21.56
C HIS A 244 -4.73 3.35 20.79
N GLN A 245 -5.31 2.77 19.75
CA GLN A 245 -6.32 3.45 18.97
C GLN A 245 -7.71 3.30 19.59
N LEU A 246 -8.45 4.42 19.66
CA LEU A 246 -9.82 4.44 20.16
C LEU A 246 -10.79 3.68 19.24
N ILE A 247 -10.58 3.76 17.92
CA ILE A 247 -11.46 3.18 16.91
C ILE A 247 -10.81 1.89 16.39
N PRO A 248 -11.43 0.71 16.63
CA PRO A 248 -10.94 -0.56 16.12
C PRO A 248 -10.92 -0.60 14.58
N PHE A 249 -10.05 -1.45 14.02
CA PHE A 249 -9.86 -1.56 12.56
C PHE A 249 -11.17 -1.84 11.81
N ASP A 250 -12.01 -2.77 12.28
CA ASP A 250 -13.28 -3.11 11.62
C ASP A 250 -14.24 -1.92 11.54
N GLU A 251 -14.30 -1.11 12.60
CA GLU A 251 -15.13 0.10 12.63
C GLU A 251 -14.58 1.17 11.69
N MET A 252 -13.24 1.34 11.66
CA MET A 252 -12.60 2.32 10.79
C MET A 252 -12.73 1.95 9.32
N LEU A 253 -12.65 0.65 9.00
CA LEU A 253 -12.88 0.12 7.67
C LEU A 253 -14.31 0.39 7.18
N ASN A 254 -15.30 0.16 8.05
CA ASN A 254 -16.69 0.50 7.76
C ASN A 254 -16.91 2.01 7.58
N ALA A 255 -16.28 2.84 8.43
CA ALA A 255 -16.34 4.30 8.29
C ALA A 255 -15.77 4.76 6.94
N MET A 256 -14.63 4.22 6.52
CA MET A 256 -14.04 4.47 5.20
C MET A 256 -15.02 4.10 4.06
N TYR A 257 -15.65 2.94 4.14
CA TYR A 257 -16.63 2.49 3.14
C TYR A 257 -17.83 3.42 3.05
N ILE A 258 -18.40 3.83 4.20
CA ILE A 258 -19.54 4.76 4.26
C ILE A 258 -19.17 6.13 3.68
N VAL A 259 -18.00 6.67 4.04
CA VAL A 259 -17.51 7.95 3.51
C VAL A 259 -17.30 7.84 2.00
N GLY A 260 -16.66 6.78 1.51
CA GLY A 260 -16.45 6.55 0.08
C GLY A 260 -17.75 6.53 -0.72
N LYS A 261 -18.77 5.85 -0.21
CA LYS A 261 -20.11 5.82 -0.83
C LYS A 261 -20.80 7.20 -0.91
N ARG A 262 -20.39 8.15 -0.06
CA ARG A 262 -20.91 9.53 -0.04
C ARG A 262 -20.10 10.50 -0.90
N LEU A 263 -18.94 10.10 -1.40
CA LEU A 263 -18.19 10.92 -2.35
C LEU A 263 -19.01 11.09 -3.63
N PRO A 264 -19.07 12.31 -4.20
CA PRO A 264 -19.73 12.53 -5.48
C PRO A 264 -19.02 11.79 -6.61
N ALA A 265 -19.74 11.51 -7.69
CA ALA A 265 -19.24 10.67 -8.80
C ALA A 265 -17.96 11.23 -9.44
N GLU A 266 -17.87 12.55 -9.56
CA GLU A 266 -16.72 13.26 -10.12
C GLU A 266 -15.41 13.08 -9.32
N LEU A 267 -15.49 12.60 -8.06
CA LEU A 267 -14.35 12.35 -7.17
C LEU A 267 -14.06 10.84 -6.97
N ARG A 268 -14.65 9.99 -7.80
CA ARG A 268 -14.49 8.54 -7.76
C ARG A 268 -13.99 7.97 -9.09
N GLU A 269 -12.75 8.29 -9.45
CA GLU A 269 -12.01 7.74 -10.60
C GLU A 269 -12.63 8.08 -11.98
N THR A 270 -13.44 9.12 -12.06
CA THR A 270 -14.09 9.53 -13.31
C THR A 270 -13.31 10.56 -14.13
N ALA A 271 -12.22 11.09 -13.59
CA ALA A 271 -11.47 12.21 -14.17
C ALA A 271 -12.28 13.50 -14.39
N GLN A 272 -13.43 13.65 -13.71
CA GLN A 272 -14.34 14.78 -13.87
C GLN A 272 -14.21 15.84 -12.78
N GLY A 273 -13.43 15.57 -11.72
CA GLY A 273 -13.28 16.47 -10.56
C GLY A 273 -11.88 16.45 -9.98
N GLY A 274 -11.67 17.20 -8.91
CA GLY A 274 -10.41 17.24 -8.18
C GLY A 274 -9.21 17.68 -9.03
N CYS A 275 -8.09 16.98 -8.90
CA CYS A 275 -6.87 17.26 -9.68
C CYS A 275 -7.12 17.20 -11.19
N ALA A 276 -7.92 16.24 -11.64
CA ALA A 276 -8.19 16.02 -13.06
C ALA A 276 -8.92 17.21 -13.73
N ALA A 277 -9.75 17.95 -12.97
CA ALA A 277 -10.52 19.08 -13.48
C ALA A 277 -9.76 20.43 -13.42
N THR A 278 -8.49 20.43 -13.01
CA THR A 278 -7.69 21.67 -12.98
C THR A 278 -7.29 22.08 -14.41
N PRO A 279 -7.17 23.41 -14.69
CA PRO A 279 -6.78 23.87 -16.04
C PRO A 279 -5.47 23.26 -16.55
N SER A 280 -4.48 23.10 -15.66
CA SER A 280 -3.19 22.52 -16.03
C SER A 280 -3.30 21.03 -16.37
N ALA A 281 -4.14 20.26 -15.64
CA ALA A 281 -4.38 18.87 -15.93
C ALA A 281 -5.09 18.70 -17.27
N CYS A 282 -6.14 19.51 -17.54
CA CYS A 282 -6.84 19.52 -18.83
C CYS A 282 -5.89 19.83 -19.99
N ALA A 283 -5.01 20.82 -19.85
CA ALA A 283 -4.02 21.14 -20.86
C ALA A 283 -3.02 19.99 -21.11
N ALA A 284 -2.59 19.29 -20.05
CA ALA A 284 -1.65 18.17 -20.15
C ALA A 284 -2.24 16.94 -20.86
N CYS A 285 -3.57 16.78 -20.83
CA CYS A 285 -4.29 15.66 -21.48
C CYS A 285 -4.82 16.01 -22.89
N GLY A 286 -4.45 17.16 -23.46
CA GLY A 286 -4.94 17.59 -24.78
C GLY A 286 -6.32 18.24 -24.77
N GLY A 287 -6.80 18.66 -23.60
CA GLY A 287 -8.08 19.32 -23.36
C GLY A 287 -9.10 18.41 -22.71
N CYS A 288 -9.80 18.94 -21.69
CA CYS A 288 -11.01 18.31 -21.17
C CYS A 288 -12.17 18.71 -22.09
N ALA A 289 -12.92 17.71 -22.60
CA ALA A 289 -14.12 17.94 -23.40
C ALA A 289 -15.27 18.47 -22.52
#